data_ffed488d9d27eac78b59f1d54dce7cf1
#
_entry.id   ffed488d9d27eac78b59f1d54dce7cf1
#
_cell.length_a   1.000
_cell.length_b   1.000
_cell.length_c   1.000
_cell.angle_alpha   90.00
_cell.angle_beta   90.00
_cell.angle_gamma   90.00
#
_symmetry.space_group_name_H-M   'P 1'
#
loop_
_entity.id
_entity.type
_entity.pdbx_description
1 polymer ?
#
loop_
_entity_poly.entity_id
_entity_poly.type
_entity_poly.pdbx_seq_one_letter_code
_entity_poly.pdbx_strand_id
1 'polypeptide(L)'
;SPLVIGALERHRYCDPGSAHRFIADGQIAPGGSLPVNTSGGLLSEAHVGGWNTIAEMVRQMRGEAGERQMPRADLMHWGTMWGDSVILGNEA
;
A
#
# COMPACT_ATOMS: atom_id res chain seq x y z
N SER A 1 0.12 -9.37 8.32
CA SER A 1 -0.90 -10.29 7.80
C SER A 1 -0.33 -11.14 6.67
N PRO A 2 -0.63 -12.45 6.62
CA PRO A 2 -0.22 -13.30 5.50
C PRO A 2 -0.74 -12.79 4.15
N LEU A 3 -1.85 -12.07 4.14
CA LEU A 3 -2.42 -11.48 2.91
C LEU A 3 -1.52 -10.40 2.32
N VAL A 4 -0.85 -9.61 3.15
CA VAL A 4 0.12 -8.61 2.70
C VAL A 4 1.33 -9.30 2.07
N ILE A 5 1.84 -10.34 2.71
CA ILE A 5 2.96 -11.14 2.19
C ILE A 5 2.60 -11.70 0.81
N GLY A 6 1.43 -12.32 0.71
CA GLY A 6 0.95 -12.88 -0.55
C GLY A 6 0.77 -11.82 -1.64
N ALA A 7 0.25 -10.65 -1.29
CA ALA A 7 0.05 -9.57 -2.24
C ALA A 7 1.39 -9.03 -2.78
N LEU A 8 2.38 -8.82 -1.92
CA LEU A 8 3.71 -8.34 -2.33
C LEU A 8 4.35 -9.27 -3.35
N GLU A 9 4.27 -10.57 -3.13
CA GLU A 9 4.82 -11.56 -4.05
C GLU A 9 3.98 -11.69 -5.31
N ARG A 10 2.65 -11.71 -5.18
CA ARG A 10 1.72 -11.85 -6.31
C ARG A 10 1.86 -10.70 -7.31
N HIS A 11 2.00 -9.49 -6.82
CA HIS A 11 2.18 -8.31 -7.65
C HIS A 11 3.65 -8.01 -7.99
N ARG A 12 4.55 -8.93 -7.65
CA ARG A 12 5.97 -8.90 -8.00
C ARG A 12 6.74 -7.70 -7.46
N TYR A 13 6.37 -7.20 -6.30
CA TYR A 13 7.17 -6.22 -5.59
C TYR A 13 8.44 -6.82 -4.99
N CYS A 14 8.46 -8.13 -4.82
CA CYS A 14 9.62 -8.91 -4.42
C CYS A 14 9.55 -10.29 -5.04
N ASP A 15 10.67 -11.02 -5.02
CA ASP A 15 10.71 -12.38 -5.56
C ASP A 15 9.86 -13.33 -4.71
N PRO A 16 9.27 -14.39 -5.32
CA PRO A 16 8.54 -15.38 -4.56
C PRO A 16 9.37 -15.97 -3.43
N GLY A 17 8.78 -16.02 -2.23
CA GLY A 17 9.45 -16.52 -1.03
C GLY A 17 10.34 -15.50 -0.32
N SER A 18 10.51 -14.29 -0.83
CA SER A 18 11.38 -13.26 -0.23
C SER A 18 10.65 -12.14 0.49
N ALA A 19 9.32 -12.14 0.52
CA ALA A 19 8.54 -11.05 1.12
C ALA A 19 8.90 -10.80 2.58
N HIS A 20 9.22 -11.85 3.35
CA HIS A 20 9.61 -11.71 4.74
C HIS A 20 10.89 -10.87 4.90
N ARG A 21 11.85 -11.01 4.01
CA ARG A 21 13.07 -10.20 4.01
C ARG A 21 12.79 -8.76 3.62
N PHE A 22 11.98 -8.58 2.59
CA PHE A 22 11.54 -7.26 2.13
C PHE A 22 10.87 -6.47 3.25
N ILE A 23 10.02 -7.12 4.04
CA ILE A 23 9.35 -6.52 5.18
C ILE A 23 10.35 -6.25 6.31
N ALA A 24 11.23 -7.22 6.61
CA ALA A 24 12.22 -7.07 7.68
C ALA A 24 13.21 -5.92 7.42
N ASP A 25 13.48 -5.63 6.16
CA ASP A 25 14.34 -4.50 5.76
C ASP A 25 13.65 -3.13 5.89
N GLY A 26 12.39 -3.08 6.34
CA GLY A 26 11.65 -1.85 6.55
C GLY A 26 11.11 -1.21 5.26
N GLN A 27 11.09 -1.94 4.16
CA GLN A 27 10.70 -1.38 2.87
C GLN A 27 9.23 -0.97 2.80
N ILE A 28 8.36 -1.63 3.57
CA ILE A 28 6.92 -1.32 3.58
C ILE A 28 6.53 -0.32 4.65
N ALA A 29 7.47 0.09 5.50
CA ALA A 29 7.22 1.08 6.54
C ALA A 29 7.13 2.51 5.96
N PRO A 30 6.52 3.46 6.69
CA PRO A 30 6.63 4.87 6.31
C PRO A 30 8.11 5.25 6.19
N GLY A 31 8.49 5.83 5.06
CA GLY A 31 9.90 6.14 4.76
C GLY A 31 10.66 5.02 4.05
N GLY A 32 10.10 3.83 3.91
CA GLY A 32 10.67 2.77 3.09
C GLY A 32 10.44 3.00 1.60
N SER A 33 10.96 2.10 0.78
CA SER A 33 10.84 2.22 -0.68
C SER A 33 9.43 1.97 -1.21
N LEU A 34 8.60 1.24 -0.47
CA LEU A 34 7.24 0.90 -0.84
C LEU A 34 6.31 0.97 0.38
N PRO A 35 5.94 2.18 0.85
CA PRO A 35 5.04 2.29 2.00
C PRO A 35 3.70 1.59 1.73
N VAL A 36 3.26 0.74 2.66
CA VAL A 36 2.05 -0.06 2.53
C VAL A 36 1.08 0.28 3.66
N ASN A 37 -0.21 0.41 3.32
CA ASN A 37 -1.29 0.66 4.28
C ASN A 37 -1.02 1.87 5.18
N THR A 38 -0.75 3.01 4.58
CA THR A 38 -0.41 4.25 5.30
C THR A 38 -1.52 4.76 6.21
N SER A 39 -2.77 4.31 6.01
CA SER A 39 -3.89 4.62 6.91
C SER A 39 -3.84 3.86 8.23
N GLY A 40 -2.94 2.89 8.37
CA GLY A 40 -2.90 1.96 9.52
C GLY A 40 -3.70 0.68 9.30
N GLY A 41 -4.35 0.56 8.16
CA GLY A 41 -5.13 -0.63 7.81
C GLY A 41 -6.51 -0.69 8.46
N LEU A 42 -7.19 -1.80 8.31
CA LEU A 42 -8.59 -1.97 8.74
C LEU A 42 -8.76 -1.92 10.26
N LEU A 43 -7.74 -2.28 11.03
CA LEU A 43 -7.79 -2.21 12.48
C LEU A 43 -7.82 -0.77 12.98
N SER A 44 -7.26 0.16 12.21
CA SER A 44 -7.25 1.59 12.56
C SER A 44 -8.49 2.33 12.08
N GLU A 45 -9.22 1.75 11.16
CA GLU A 45 -10.42 2.37 10.58
C GLU A 45 -11.61 1.44 10.71
N ALA A 46 -12.01 0.81 9.60
CA ALA A 46 -13.11 -0.13 9.55
C ALA A 46 -12.99 -0.95 8.25
N HIS A 47 -13.71 -2.06 8.17
CA HIS A 47 -13.79 -2.81 6.93
C HIS A 47 -14.96 -2.28 6.08
N VAL A 48 -14.64 -1.59 5.00
CA VAL A 48 -15.62 -1.00 4.06
C VAL A 48 -15.33 -1.50 2.63
N GLY A 49 -15.09 -2.79 2.50
CA GLY A 49 -14.88 -3.43 1.19
C GLY A 49 -13.71 -2.87 0.37
N GLY A 50 -12.68 -2.35 1.03
CA GLY A 50 -11.51 -1.78 0.36
C GLY A 50 -11.63 -0.29 0.03
N TRP A 51 -12.81 0.30 0.14
CA TRP A 51 -12.99 1.72 -0.21
C TRP A 51 -12.25 2.68 0.70
N ASN A 52 -12.08 2.32 1.99
CA ASN A 52 -11.29 3.13 2.92
C ASN A 52 -9.82 3.21 2.52
N THR A 53 -9.23 2.13 2.01
CA THR A 53 -7.85 2.13 1.52
C THR A 53 -7.72 2.90 0.21
N ILE A 54 -8.70 2.80 -0.69
CA ILE A 54 -8.74 3.62 -1.91
C ILE A 54 -8.88 5.10 -1.55
N ALA A 55 -9.70 5.44 -0.55
CA ALA A 55 -9.80 6.82 -0.07
C ALA A 55 -8.47 7.35 0.46
N GLU A 56 -7.70 6.51 1.18
CA GLU A 56 -6.36 6.89 1.61
C GLU A 56 -5.42 7.15 0.42
N MET A 57 -5.50 6.34 -0.62
CA MET A 57 -4.72 6.58 -1.84
C MET A 57 -5.01 7.95 -2.42
N VAL A 58 -6.29 8.32 -2.52
CA VAL A 58 -6.70 9.63 -3.03
C VAL A 58 -6.18 10.76 -2.14
N ARG A 59 -6.28 10.61 -0.82
CA ARG A 59 -5.75 11.61 0.13
C ARG A 59 -4.24 11.80 -0.02
N GLN A 60 -3.50 10.71 -0.12
CA GLN A 60 -2.05 10.76 -0.34
C GLN A 60 -1.69 11.49 -1.63
N MET A 61 -2.39 11.18 -2.72
CA MET A 61 -2.13 11.79 -4.02
C MET A 61 -2.49 13.27 -4.07
N ARG A 62 -3.47 13.70 -3.26
CA ARG A 62 -3.87 15.10 -3.16
C ARG A 62 -3.04 15.89 -2.14
N GLY A 63 -2.13 15.24 -1.42
CA GLY A 63 -1.38 15.88 -0.35
C GLY A 63 -2.22 16.20 0.89
N GLU A 64 -3.31 15.47 1.11
CA GLU A 64 -4.28 15.73 2.17
C GLU A 64 -4.24 14.71 3.31
N ALA A 65 -3.20 13.89 3.39
CA ALA A 65 -3.11 12.83 4.39
C ALA A 65 -2.55 13.29 5.75
N GLY A 66 -2.21 14.56 5.91
CA GLY A 66 -1.70 15.10 7.17
C GLY A 66 -0.37 14.48 7.55
N GLU A 67 -0.26 14.02 8.81
CA GLU A 67 0.98 13.42 9.32
C GLU A 67 1.37 12.12 8.60
N ARG A 68 0.41 11.45 7.97
CA ARG A 68 0.66 10.21 7.23
C ARG A 68 1.17 10.48 5.80
N GLN A 69 1.23 11.74 5.38
CA GLN A 69 1.56 12.11 4.00
C GLN A 69 2.95 11.62 3.62
N MET A 70 3.03 10.85 2.54
CA MET A 70 4.30 10.39 1.98
C MET A 70 4.96 11.51 1.16
N PRO A 71 6.32 11.56 1.11
CA PRO A 71 7.03 12.57 0.33
C PRO A 71 6.67 12.55 -1.16
N ARG A 72 6.37 11.37 -1.69
CA ARG A 72 5.94 11.20 -3.09
C ARG A 72 4.76 10.24 -3.14
N ALA A 73 3.72 10.66 -3.84
CA ALA A 73 2.52 9.85 -4.05
C ALA A 73 2.01 10.06 -5.48
N ASP A 74 2.91 9.91 -6.46
CA ASP A 74 2.61 10.13 -7.87
C ASP A 74 1.93 8.93 -8.50
N LEU A 75 2.19 7.75 -7.97
CA LEU A 75 1.63 6.49 -8.45
C LEU A 75 1.32 5.61 -7.25
N MET A 76 0.10 5.14 -7.14
CA MET A 76 -0.33 4.29 -6.04
C MET A 76 -1.07 3.06 -6.54
N HIS A 77 -0.88 1.97 -5.82
CA HIS A 77 -1.44 0.68 -6.16
C HIS A 77 -2.27 0.13 -5.00
N TRP A 78 -3.52 -0.20 -5.28
CA TRP A 78 -4.36 -1.03 -4.42
C TRP A 78 -4.42 -2.42 -5.03
N GLY A 79 -4.15 -3.45 -4.23
CA GLY A 79 -4.16 -4.80 -4.75
C GLY A 79 -4.29 -5.83 -3.64
N THR A 80 -4.69 -7.05 -4.01
CA THR A 80 -4.81 -8.17 -3.09
C THR A 80 -3.98 -9.35 -3.55
N MET A 81 -3.86 -10.34 -2.68
CA MET A 81 -3.15 -11.58 -3.02
C MET A 81 -3.87 -12.39 -4.10
N TRP A 82 -5.15 -12.10 -4.38
CA TRP A 82 -5.90 -12.79 -5.44
C TRP A 82 -5.65 -12.20 -6.83
N GLY A 83 -4.92 -11.08 -6.92
CA GLY A 83 -4.49 -10.51 -8.18
C GLY A 83 -5.33 -9.36 -8.71
N ASP A 84 -6.43 -9.02 -8.04
CA ASP A 84 -7.19 -7.81 -8.36
C ASP A 84 -6.38 -6.57 -7.98
N SER A 85 -6.50 -5.53 -8.77
CA SER A 85 -5.72 -4.32 -8.53
C SER A 85 -6.35 -3.08 -9.16
N VAL A 86 -6.03 -1.94 -8.55
CA VAL A 86 -6.34 -0.60 -9.07
C VAL A 86 -5.06 0.23 -8.95
N ILE A 87 -4.70 0.91 -10.02
CA ILE A 87 -3.55 1.81 -10.04
C ILE A 87 -4.06 3.22 -10.31
N LEU A 88 -3.67 4.15 -9.45
CA LEU A 88 -3.99 5.57 -9.58
C LEU A 88 -2.69 6.34 -9.84
N GLY A 89 -2.77 7.35 -10.70
CA GLY A 89 -1.64 8.21 -11.01
C GLY A 89 -2.05 9.68 -11.06
N ASN A 90 -1.12 10.59 -10.76
CA ASN A 90 -1.35 12.03 -10.79
C ASN A 90 -1.27 12.61 -12.20
N GLU A 91 -0.64 11.90 -13.12
CA GLU A 91 -0.48 12.34 -14.50
C GLU A 91 -1.14 11.34 -15.46
N ALA A 92 -1.72 11.87 -16.51
CA ALA A 92 -2.33 11.06 -17.55
C ALA A 92 -1.26 10.50 -18.51
#